data_a0543774a682a60e06f11b672a4b7ed3
#
_entry.id   a0543774a682a60e06f11b672a4b7ed3
#
_cell.length_a   1.000
_cell.length_b   1.000
_cell.length_c   1.000
_cell.angle_alpha   90.00
_cell.angle_beta   90.00
_cell.angle_gamma   90.00
#
_symmetry.space_group_name_H-M   'P 1'
#
loop_
_entity.id
_entity.type
_entity.pdbx_description
1 polymer ?
#
loop_
_entity_poly.entity_id
_entity_poly.type
_entity_poly.pdbx_seq_one_letter_code
_entity_poly.pdbx_strand_id
1 'polypeptide(L)'
;MIRRFLEFAIDKPLLNHILLTFIVLLSIFAYLNIPKEIFPPMNMDKITISGGYAGTSADVLDKMVVKTIEDDLQNIDELDNIKTTIKNGSFSIISDIKTGYDNTTVLSDVKDIVSSVKKDLPDDMAEPIAK
;
A
#
# COMPACT_ATOMS: atom_id res chain seq x y z
N MET A 1 36.25 40.50 -2.83
CA MET A 1 35.06 40.33 -3.69
C MET A 1 33.78 40.70 -2.95
N ILE A 2 33.52 40.18 -1.74
CA ILE A 2 32.30 40.42 -0.96
C ILE A 2 32.05 41.91 -0.69
N ARG A 3 33.10 42.68 -0.32
CA ARG A 3 32.99 44.11 -0.04
C ARG A 3 32.49 44.92 -1.24
N ARG A 4 32.98 44.63 -2.46
CA ARG A 4 32.50 45.29 -3.68
C ARG A 4 31.06 44.96 -4.02
N PHE A 5 30.61 43.75 -3.69
CA PHE A 5 29.23 43.31 -3.87
C PHE A 5 28.30 44.04 -2.90
N LEU A 6 28.74 44.21 -1.66
CA LEU A 6 27.97 44.94 -0.64
C LEU A 6 27.85 46.43 -0.99
N GLU A 7 28.95 47.07 -1.42
CA GLU A 7 28.96 48.47 -1.89
C GLU A 7 28.00 48.66 -3.08
N PHE A 8 28.03 47.75 -4.05
CA PHE A 8 27.14 47.77 -5.21
C PHE A 8 25.65 47.64 -4.83
N ALA A 9 25.35 46.74 -3.85
CA ALA A 9 23.98 46.55 -3.38
C ALA A 9 23.44 47.78 -2.60
N ILE A 10 24.31 48.47 -1.84
CA ILE A 10 23.93 49.66 -1.11
C ILE A 10 23.71 50.88 -2.04
N ASP A 11 24.54 51.02 -3.10
CA ASP A 11 24.48 52.15 -4.03
C ASP A 11 23.30 52.06 -5.02
N LYS A 12 22.65 50.88 -5.13
CA LYS A 12 21.54 50.64 -6.08
C LYS A 12 20.27 50.16 -5.37
N PRO A 13 19.60 51.04 -4.59
CA PRO A 13 18.43 50.61 -3.82
C PRO A 13 17.29 50.06 -4.70
N LEU A 14 17.10 50.62 -5.91
CA LEU A 14 16.11 50.13 -6.87
C LEU A 14 16.32 48.66 -7.22
N LEU A 15 17.58 48.30 -7.54
CA LEU A 15 17.98 46.96 -7.92
C LEU A 15 17.74 45.95 -6.75
N ASN A 16 18.01 46.42 -5.54
CA ASN A 16 17.81 45.63 -4.32
C ASN A 16 16.31 45.33 -4.08
N HIS A 17 15.46 46.32 -4.30
CA HIS A 17 14.00 46.10 -4.18
C HIS A 17 13.45 45.19 -5.26
N ILE A 18 13.95 45.29 -6.51
CA ILE A 18 13.58 44.38 -7.60
C ILE A 18 14.01 42.95 -7.26
N LEU A 19 15.25 42.75 -6.79
CA LEU A 19 15.76 41.44 -6.38
C LEU A 19 14.95 40.83 -5.25
N LEU A 20 14.64 41.63 -4.22
CA LEU A 20 13.84 41.18 -3.10
C LEU A 20 12.43 40.76 -3.52
N THR A 21 11.78 41.59 -4.35
CA THR A 21 10.47 41.26 -4.92
C THR A 21 10.51 39.98 -5.73
N PHE A 22 11.55 39.79 -6.55
CA PHE A 22 11.74 38.58 -7.33
C PHE A 22 11.92 37.33 -6.46
N ILE A 23 12.70 37.41 -5.37
CA ILE A 23 12.86 36.31 -4.42
C ILE A 23 11.54 35.96 -3.73
N VAL A 24 10.74 36.97 -3.33
CA VAL A 24 9.44 36.75 -2.73
C VAL A 24 8.48 36.06 -3.70
N LEU A 25 8.43 36.52 -4.95
CA LEU A 25 7.59 35.91 -5.98
C LEU A 25 8.02 34.45 -6.28
N LEU A 26 9.32 34.21 -6.38
CA LEU A 26 9.87 32.86 -6.54
C LEU A 26 9.51 31.95 -5.37
N SER A 27 9.57 32.47 -4.15
CA SER A 27 9.21 31.72 -2.93
C SER A 27 7.73 31.34 -2.93
N ILE A 28 6.85 32.26 -3.30
CA ILE A 28 5.41 32.00 -3.44
C ILE A 28 5.17 30.96 -4.54
N PHE A 29 5.80 31.12 -5.69
CA PHE A 29 5.68 30.17 -6.80
C PHE A 29 6.17 28.78 -6.41
N ALA A 30 7.31 28.68 -5.75
CA ALA A 30 7.84 27.41 -5.23
C ALA A 30 6.88 26.77 -4.24
N TYR A 31 6.35 27.57 -3.29
CA TYR A 31 5.39 27.06 -2.30
C TYR A 31 4.11 26.49 -2.91
N LEU A 32 3.59 27.16 -3.95
CA LEU A 32 2.39 26.69 -4.66
C LEU A 32 2.62 25.42 -5.48
N ASN A 33 3.86 25.21 -5.95
CA ASN A 33 4.24 24.07 -6.77
C ASN A 33 4.93 22.92 -5.99
N ILE A 34 5.13 23.06 -4.69
CA ILE A 34 5.63 21.94 -3.88
C ILE A 34 4.58 20.83 -3.90
N PRO A 35 4.89 19.63 -4.41
CA PRO A 35 4.00 18.48 -4.29
C PRO A 35 3.75 18.22 -2.81
N LYS A 36 2.49 18.30 -2.38
CA LYS A 36 2.10 18.09 -0.98
C LYS A 36 2.10 16.62 -0.56
N GLU A 37 2.44 15.75 -1.47
CA GLU A 37 2.56 14.32 -1.20
C GLU A 37 3.92 14.03 -0.57
N ILE A 38 3.94 13.89 0.75
CA ILE A 38 5.14 13.55 1.53
C ILE A 38 5.57 12.11 1.26
N PHE A 39 4.63 11.26 0.88
CA PHE A 39 4.89 9.89 0.42
C PHE A 39 4.29 9.75 -0.98
N PRO A 40 5.05 9.21 -1.97
CA PRO A 40 4.39 8.72 -3.17
C PRO A 40 3.30 7.75 -2.70
N PRO A 41 2.10 7.73 -3.31
CA PRO A 41 1.13 6.69 -3.03
C PRO A 41 1.86 5.37 -3.25
N MET A 42 2.33 4.78 -2.16
CA MET A 42 2.71 3.39 -2.16
C MET A 42 1.37 2.68 -2.25
N ASN A 43 0.90 2.48 -3.47
CA ASN A 43 -0.06 1.44 -3.74
C ASN A 43 0.63 0.16 -3.28
N MET A 44 0.49 -0.13 -2.01
CA MET A 44 0.74 -1.47 -1.53
C MET A 44 -0.44 -2.27 -2.05
N ASP A 45 -0.31 -2.68 -3.30
CA ASP A 45 -1.23 -3.54 -3.99
C ASP A 45 -1.14 -4.92 -3.32
N LYS A 46 -1.73 -4.99 -2.12
CA LYS A 46 -1.70 -6.18 -1.26
C LYS A 46 -3.11 -6.59 -0.93
N ILE A 47 -3.35 -7.85 -1.08
CA ILE A 47 -4.58 -8.47 -0.60
C ILE A 47 -4.26 -9.24 0.68
N THR A 48 -5.08 -9.04 1.69
CA THR A 48 -4.99 -9.77 2.95
C THR A 48 -6.24 -10.62 3.13
N ILE A 49 -6.05 -11.92 3.26
CA ILE A 49 -7.11 -12.87 3.61
C ILE A 49 -6.91 -13.26 5.07
N SER A 50 -7.93 -13.15 5.87
CA SER A 50 -7.88 -13.52 7.29
C SER A 50 -9.11 -14.30 7.69
N GLY A 51 -8.91 -15.29 8.54
CA GLY A 51 -9.97 -16.13 9.08
C GLY A 51 -9.60 -16.70 10.43
N GLY A 52 -10.56 -17.33 11.08
CA GLY A 52 -10.35 -17.91 12.40
C GLY A 52 -11.30 -19.05 12.72
N TYR A 53 -10.78 -20.02 13.45
CA TYR A 53 -11.56 -21.12 14.03
C TYR A 53 -11.13 -21.34 15.46
N ALA A 54 -11.89 -20.82 16.39
CA ALA A 54 -11.56 -20.84 17.80
C ALA A 54 -11.41 -22.29 18.33
N GLY A 55 -10.36 -22.53 19.11
CA GLY A 55 -10.10 -23.85 19.68
C GLY A 55 -9.38 -24.84 18.77
N THR A 56 -9.05 -24.46 17.55
CA THR A 56 -8.35 -25.30 16.56
C THR A 56 -6.86 -25.03 16.59
N SER A 57 -6.05 -26.08 16.41
CA SER A 57 -4.59 -25.94 16.28
C SER A 57 -4.18 -25.39 14.92
N ALA A 58 -2.99 -24.77 14.84
CA ALA A 58 -2.43 -24.26 13.59
C ALA A 58 -2.33 -25.35 12.50
N ASP A 59 -1.91 -26.57 12.84
CA ASP A 59 -1.77 -27.68 11.90
C ASP A 59 -3.12 -28.11 11.27
N VAL A 60 -4.20 -28.01 12.04
CA VAL A 60 -5.55 -28.35 11.54
C VAL A 60 -6.04 -27.24 10.63
N LEU A 61 -5.87 -25.97 11.01
CA LEU A 61 -6.22 -24.83 10.18
C LEU A 61 -5.47 -24.85 8.84
N ASP A 62 -4.17 -25.16 8.87
CA ASP A 62 -3.34 -25.29 7.68
C ASP A 62 -3.93 -26.28 6.68
N LYS A 63 -4.22 -27.48 7.15
CA LYS A 63 -4.72 -28.58 6.30
C LYS A 63 -6.16 -28.41 5.84
N MET A 64 -7.00 -27.79 6.66
CA MET A 64 -8.43 -27.66 6.35
C MET A 64 -8.75 -26.51 5.41
N VAL A 65 -8.04 -25.38 5.55
CA VAL A 65 -8.43 -24.12 4.92
C VAL A 65 -7.28 -23.50 4.17
N VAL A 66 -6.16 -23.27 4.87
CA VAL A 66 -5.08 -22.42 4.38
C VAL A 66 -4.48 -22.99 3.12
N LYS A 67 -4.17 -24.28 3.12
CA LYS A 67 -3.55 -24.96 1.97
C LYS A 67 -4.45 -24.91 0.73
N THR A 68 -5.76 -25.08 0.89
CA THR A 68 -6.71 -25.00 -0.24
C THR A 68 -6.74 -23.57 -0.80
N ILE A 69 -6.78 -22.57 0.08
CA ILE A 69 -6.74 -21.16 -0.37
C ILE A 69 -5.41 -20.84 -1.05
N GLU A 70 -4.28 -21.29 -0.50
CA GLU A 70 -2.97 -21.07 -1.12
C GLU A 70 -2.85 -21.72 -2.49
N ASP A 71 -3.31 -22.97 -2.63
CA ASP A 71 -3.27 -23.68 -3.90
C ASP A 71 -4.13 -22.96 -4.97
N ASP A 72 -5.29 -22.44 -4.59
CA ASP A 72 -6.16 -21.67 -5.49
C ASP A 72 -5.56 -20.29 -5.81
N LEU A 73 -4.94 -19.60 -4.83
CA LEU A 73 -4.28 -18.31 -5.06
C LEU A 73 -3.06 -18.43 -5.99
N GLN A 74 -2.35 -19.54 -5.96
CA GLN A 74 -1.23 -19.79 -6.86
C GLN A 74 -1.64 -19.91 -8.34
N ASN A 75 -2.92 -20.18 -8.62
CA ASN A 75 -3.47 -20.21 -9.96
C ASN A 75 -3.84 -18.81 -10.50
N ILE A 76 -3.75 -17.76 -9.68
CA ILE A 76 -3.97 -16.38 -10.09
C ILE A 76 -2.65 -15.79 -10.57
N ASP A 77 -2.49 -15.59 -11.87
CA ASP A 77 -1.25 -15.08 -12.47
C ASP A 77 -0.91 -13.65 -12.03
N GLU A 78 -1.88 -12.87 -11.59
CA GLU A 78 -1.78 -11.48 -11.15
C GLU A 78 -1.18 -11.33 -9.74
N LEU A 79 -1.13 -12.41 -8.95
CA LEU A 79 -0.56 -12.41 -7.61
C LEU A 79 0.93 -12.75 -7.60
N ASP A 80 1.62 -12.21 -6.60
CA ASP A 80 3.03 -12.47 -6.32
C ASP A 80 3.24 -12.59 -4.80
N ASN A 81 4.31 -13.25 -4.38
CA ASN A 81 4.78 -13.29 -2.99
C ASN A 81 3.70 -13.64 -1.95
N ILE A 82 3.05 -14.80 -2.06
CA ILE A 82 2.09 -15.26 -1.06
C ILE A 82 2.82 -15.56 0.26
N LYS A 83 2.41 -14.89 1.33
CA LYS A 83 2.94 -15.07 2.69
C LYS A 83 1.83 -15.46 3.64
N THR A 84 1.96 -16.60 4.26
CA THR A 84 0.99 -17.12 5.21
C THR A 84 1.53 -17.09 6.62
N THR A 85 0.70 -16.67 7.54
CA THR A 85 0.93 -16.73 8.98
C THR A 85 -0.22 -17.45 9.64
N ILE A 86 0.06 -18.58 10.29
CA ILE A 86 -0.94 -19.40 10.98
C ILE A 86 -0.63 -19.40 12.47
N LYS A 87 -1.65 -19.21 13.27
CA LYS A 87 -1.62 -19.32 14.73
C LYS A 87 -2.75 -20.23 15.18
N ASN A 88 -2.69 -20.69 16.44
CA ASN A 88 -3.81 -21.44 17.00
C ASN A 88 -5.08 -20.59 16.95
N GLY A 89 -6.10 -21.09 16.27
CA GLY A 89 -7.38 -20.43 16.12
C GLY A 89 -7.47 -19.30 15.10
N SER A 90 -6.40 -18.94 14.35
CA SER A 90 -6.44 -17.88 13.33
C SER A 90 -5.36 -18.03 12.28
N PHE A 91 -5.64 -17.50 11.08
CA PHE A 91 -4.67 -17.40 9.99
C PHE A 91 -4.77 -16.06 9.25
N SER A 92 -3.71 -15.71 8.59
CA SER A 92 -3.64 -14.54 7.71
C SER A 92 -2.73 -14.86 6.53
N ILE A 93 -3.26 -14.67 5.33
CA ILE A 93 -2.53 -14.82 4.06
C ILE A 93 -2.42 -13.43 3.45
N ILE A 94 -1.22 -13.03 3.08
CA ILE A 94 -0.94 -11.74 2.43
C ILE A 94 -0.30 -12.04 1.09
N SER A 95 -0.86 -11.47 0.03
CA SER A 95 -0.29 -11.56 -1.30
C SER A 95 -0.10 -10.17 -1.90
N ASP A 96 0.99 -10.00 -2.63
CA ASP A 96 1.27 -8.79 -3.40
C ASP A 96 0.61 -8.92 -4.77
N ILE A 97 0.00 -7.85 -5.29
CA ILE A 97 -0.52 -7.78 -6.66
C ILE A 97 0.61 -7.30 -7.58
N LYS A 98 0.81 -7.95 -8.72
CA LYS A 98 1.80 -7.55 -9.72
C LYS A 98 1.45 -6.17 -10.29
N THR A 99 2.47 -5.36 -10.53
CA THR A 99 2.31 -4.03 -11.11
C THR A 99 1.63 -4.08 -12.48
N GLY A 100 0.60 -3.26 -12.66
CA GLY A 100 -0.13 -3.13 -13.94
C GLY A 100 -1.48 -3.83 -13.98
N TYR A 101 -1.87 -4.52 -12.91
CA TYR A 101 -3.19 -5.12 -12.78
C TYR A 101 -4.12 -4.25 -11.94
N ASP A 102 -5.42 -4.37 -12.20
CA ASP A 102 -6.43 -3.63 -11.43
C ASP A 102 -6.75 -4.33 -10.11
N ASN A 103 -6.46 -3.65 -9.02
CA ASN A 103 -6.65 -4.17 -7.66
C ASN A 103 -8.09 -4.61 -7.38
N THR A 104 -9.06 -3.93 -7.98
CA THR A 104 -10.48 -4.22 -7.77
C THR A 104 -10.86 -5.56 -8.39
N THR A 105 -10.36 -5.82 -9.59
CA THR A 105 -10.59 -7.07 -10.30
C THR A 105 -9.94 -8.24 -9.57
N VAL A 106 -8.65 -8.12 -9.23
CA VAL A 106 -7.91 -9.18 -8.51
C VAL A 106 -8.54 -9.45 -7.15
N LEU A 107 -8.96 -8.40 -6.42
CA LEU A 107 -9.67 -8.58 -5.14
C LEU A 107 -11.00 -9.30 -5.31
N SER A 108 -11.72 -9.08 -6.42
CA SER A 108 -12.95 -9.80 -6.71
C SER A 108 -12.69 -11.29 -6.94
N ASP A 109 -11.68 -11.63 -7.72
CA ASP A 109 -11.29 -13.02 -8.00
C ASP A 109 -10.87 -13.75 -6.71
N VAL A 110 -10.11 -13.08 -5.85
CA VAL A 110 -9.72 -13.62 -4.54
C VAL A 110 -10.94 -13.81 -3.63
N LYS A 111 -11.92 -12.91 -3.65
CA LYS A 111 -13.17 -13.08 -2.88
C LYS A 111 -13.98 -14.26 -3.38
N ASP A 112 -14.01 -14.52 -4.66
CA ASP A 112 -14.73 -15.65 -5.25
C ASP A 112 -14.08 -16.97 -4.82
N ILE A 113 -12.74 -17.05 -4.78
CA ILE A 113 -12.00 -18.19 -4.23
C ILE A 113 -12.36 -18.41 -2.75
N VAL A 114 -12.26 -17.37 -1.93
CA VAL A 114 -12.58 -17.46 -0.50
C VAL A 114 -14.02 -17.91 -0.28
N SER A 115 -14.96 -17.44 -1.11
CA SER A 115 -16.37 -17.83 -1.05
C SER A 115 -16.60 -19.27 -1.52
N SER A 116 -15.78 -19.79 -2.44
CA SER A 116 -15.86 -21.18 -2.87
C SER A 116 -15.39 -22.13 -1.76
N VAL A 117 -14.26 -21.82 -1.12
CA VAL A 117 -13.71 -22.60 -0.01
C VAL A 117 -14.66 -22.61 1.19
N LYS A 118 -15.40 -21.53 1.42
CA LYS A 118 -16.39 -21.44 2.52
C LYS A 118 -17.40 -22.60 2.50
N LYS A 119 -17.77 -23.10 1.34
CA LYS A 119 -18.77 -24.19 1.21
C LYS A 119 -18.31 -25.51 1.85
N ASP A 120 -17.01 -25.68 1.95
CA ASP A 120 -16.36 -26.88 2.47
C ASP A 120 -15.92 -26.73 3.94
N LEU A 121 -16.21 -25.55 4.56
CA LEU A 121 -15.84 -25.25 5.93
C LEU A 121 -16.95 -25.58 6.92
N PRO A 122 -16.61 -25.91 8.19
CA PRO A 122 -17.58 -26.07 9.25
C PRO A 122 -18.41 -24.79 9.49
N ASP A 123 -19.70 -24.96 9.78
CA ASP A 123 -20.63 -23.84 10.01
C ASP A 123 -20.26 -22.94 11.20
N ASP A 124 -19.46 -23.45 12.15
CA ASP A 124 -18.99 -22.75 13.35
C ASP A 124 -17.65 -22.03 13.15
N MET A 125 -17.07 -22.12 11.97
CA MET A 125 -15.88 -21.37 11.61
C MET A 125 -16.21 -19.92 11.20
N ALA A 126 -15.43 -18.96 11.73
CA ALA A 126 -15.54 -17.58 11.27
C ALA A 126 -15.21 -17.47 9.79
N GLU A 127 -16.09 -16.82 9.02
CA GLU A 127 -15.94 -16.63 7.57
C GLU A 127 -14.63 -15.93 7.25
N PRO A 128 -13.77 -16.52 6.38
CA PRO A 128 -12.58 -15.82 5.91
C PRO A 128 -12.95 -14.56 5.13
N ILE A 129 -12.21 -13.48 5.37
CA ILE A 129 -12.46 -12.17 4.76
C ILE A 129 -11.23 -11.76 3.93
N ALA A 130 -11.45 -11.40 2.67
CA ALA A 130 -10.45 -10.80 1.78
C ALA A 130 -10.67 -9.28 1.68
N LYS A 131 -9.59 -8.53 1.86
CA LYS A 131 -9.56 -7.06 1.78
C LYS A 131 -8.23 -6.52 1.26
#